data_38d26c1b6dab2358de822353c033a97c
#
_entry.id   38d26c1b6dab2358de822353c033a97c
#
_cell.length_a   1.000
_cell.length_b   1.000
_cell.length_c   1.000
_cell.angle_alpha   90.00
_cell.angle_beta   90.00
_cell.angle_gamma   90.00
#
_symmetry.space_group_name_H-M   'P 1'
#
loop_
_entity.id
_entity.type
_entity.pdbx_description
1 polymer ?
#
loop_
_entity_poly.entity_id
_entity_poly.type
_entity_poly.pdbx_seq_one_letter_code
_entity_poly.pdbx_strand_id
1 'polypeptide(L)'
;MSRNASTDELYFITLTVTDWIDIFTRRIYSDFIIENLTWCQQHKKLNIYAYVIMTNHIHLIANAENGSLGDILRDFKTYTSKELMKMIRENLSESRRDWMIKAFEKAGKYNPLNKNHQFWQNGNYPVLLYSAEVIQQKIDYIHDNPVKAGFVGSAHEFWYSSANPESPLKVID
;
A
#
# COMPACT_ATOMS: atom_id res chain seq x y z
N MET A 1 9.83 -2.47 20.43
CA MET A 1 8.47 -2.48 21.02
C MET A 1 7.52 -1.83 20.00
N SER A 2 6.60 -2.59 19.45
CA SER A 2 5.54 -2.05 18.61
C SER A 2 4.61 -1.21 19.50
N ARG A 3 4.61 0.11 19.33
CA ARG A 3 3.59 0.96 19.94
C ARG A 3 2.25 0.58 19.30
N ASN A 4 1.32 0.06 20.08
CA ASN A 4 -0.06 -0.02 19.65
C ASN A 4 -0.51 1.41 19.32
N ALA A 5 -0.82 1.65 18.05
CA ALA A 5 -1.36 2.92 17.61
C ALA A 5 -2.66 3.19 18.38
N SER A 6 -2.77 4.36 19.04
CA SER A 6 -4.02 4.75 19.65
C SER A 6 -5.06 5.04 18.57
N THR A 7 -6.34 4.89 18.90
CA THR A 7 -7.44 5.05 17.95
C THR A 7 -7.57 6.47 17.37
N ASP A 8 -6.98 7.47 18.02
CA ASP A 8 -7.10 8.88 17.66
C ASP A 8 -5.86 9.44 16.94
N GLU A 9 -4.77 8.67 16.88
CA GLU A 9 -3.53 9.12 16.27
C GLU A 9 -3.45 8.71 14.79
N LEU A 10 -3.01 9.64 13.94
CA LEU A 10 -2.75 9.38 12.53
C LEU A 10 -1.33 8.93 12.29
N TYR A 11 -1.18 7.98 11.39
CA TYR A 11 0.11 7.43 10.99
C TYR A 11 0.33 7.53 9.49
N PHE A 12 1.54 7.95 9.13
CA PHE A 12 2.04 7.79 7.77
C PHE A 12 2.65 6.40 7.62
N ILE A 13 2.22 5.67 6.60
CA ILE A 13 2.56 4.27 6.36
C ILE A 13 3.13 4.12 4.95
N THR A 14 4.15 3.29 4.82
CA THR A 14 4.71 2.90 3.52
C THR A 14 4.71 1.39 3.40
N LEU A 15 4.08 0.87 2.36
CA LEU A 15 4.11 -0.54 1.97
C LEU A 15 4.92 -0.65 0.68
N THR A 16 6.06 -1.32 0.73
CA THR A 16 6.98 -1.42 -0.40
C THR A 16 7.04 -2.86 -0.92
N VAL A 17 6.94 -3.01 -2.23
CA VAL A 17 7.12 -4.30 -2.89
C VAL A 17 8.59 -4.71 -2.81
N THR A 18 8.84 -5.99 -2.55
CA THR A 18 10.18 -6.57 -2.49
C THR A 18 10.97 -6.23 -3.76
N ASP A 19 12.23 -5.87 -3.58
CA ASP A 19 13.17 -5.49 -4.65
C ASP A 19 12.65 -4.34 -5.55
N TRP A 20 11.71 -3.54 -5.06
CA TRP A 20 11.10 -2.41 -5.78
C TRP A 20 10.53 -2.82 -7.14
N ILE A 21 9.97 -4.03 -7.23
CA ILE A 21 9.36 -4.54 -8.45
C ILE A 21 8.11 -3.72 -8.78
N ASP A 22 8.04 -3.19 -10.00
CA ASP A 22 6.96 -2.31 -10.50
C ASP A 22 5.68 -3.08 -10.84
N ILE A 23 5.12 -3.81 -9.87
CA ILE A 23 3.92 -4.63 -10.06
C ILE A 23 2.69 -3.78 -10.44
N PHE A 24 2.55 -2.60 -9.84
CA PHE A 24 1.37 -1.74 -9.99
C PHE A 24 1.34 -0.91 -11.29
N THR A 25 2.22 -1.18 -12.23
CA THR A 25 2.10 -0.68 -13.61
C THR A 25 0.92 -1.31 -14.37
N ARG A 26 0.40 -2.45 -13.90
CA ARG A 26 -0.80 -3.10 -14.43
C ARG A 26 -2.00 -2.78 -13.54
N ARG A 27 -3.04 -2.21 -14.11
CA ARG A 27 -4.26 -1.80 -13.40
C ARG A 27 -4.89 -2.93 -12.60
N ILE A 28 -4.88 -4.16 -13.10
CA ILE A 28 -5.46 -5.32 -12.42
C ILE A 28 -4.92 -5.50 -10.99
N TYR A 29 -3.63 -5.25 -10.78
CA TYR A 29 -3.03 -5.38 -9.46
C TYR A 29 -3.33 -4.18 -8.56
N SER A 30 -3.35 -2.97 -9.13
CA SER A 30 -3.73 -1.75 -8.40
C SER A 30 -5.20 -1.78 -8.00
N ASP A 31 -6.09 -2.21 -8.89
CA ASP A 31 -7.52 -2.35 -8.62
C ASP A 31 -7.76 -3.37 -7.49
N PHE A 32 -7.02 -4.49 -7.50
CA PHE A 32 -7.07 -5.47 -6.41
C PHE A 32 -6.66 -4.86 -5.05
N ILE A 33 -5.63 -4.02 -5.02
CA ILE A 33 -5.25 -3.29 -3.79
C ILE A 33 -6.38 -2.35 -3.34
N ILE A 34 -7.01 -1.61 -4.25
CA ILE A 34 -8.14 -0.72 -3.94
C ILE A 34 -9.30 -1.52 -3.31
N GLU A 35 -9.66 -2.65 -3.90
CA GLU A 35 -10.72 -3.53 -3.37
C GLU A 35 -10.42 -3.98 -1.94
N ASN A 36 -9.18 -4.36 -1.66
CA ASN A 36 -8.78 -4.83 -0.33
C ASN A 36 -8.68 -3.70 0.70
N LEU A 37 -8.22 -2.51 0.33
CA LEU A 37 -8.26 -1.34 1.20
C LEU A 37 -9.71 -0.95 1.52
N THR A 38 -10.59 -0.95 0.54
CA THR A 38 -12.02 -0.70 0.71
C THR A 38 -12.64 -1.73 1.66
N TRP A 39 -12.29 -3.00 1.50
CA TRP A 39 -12.75 -4.06 2.40
C TRP A 39 -12.29 -3.82 3.84
N CYS A 40 -11.04 -3.41 4.04
CA CYS A 40 -10.51 -3.07 5.37
C CYS A 40 -11.24 -1.87 5.99
N GLN A 41 -11.60 -0.85 5.20
CA GLN A 41 -12.40 0.27 5.66
C GLN A 41 -13.78 -0.22 6.16
N GLN A 42 -14.45 -1.08 5.41
CA GLN A 42 -15.80 -1.56 5.72
C GLN A 42 -15.85 -2.55 6.88
N HIS A 43 -14.85 -3.44 7.01
CA HIS A 43 -14.90 -4.59 7.91
C HIS A 43 -13.91 -4.52 9.07
N LYS A 44 -12.85 -3.73 8.95
CA LYS A 44 -11.79 -3.62 9.98
C LYS A 44 -11.71 -2.24 10.61
N LYS A 45 -12.60 -1.32 10.23
CA LYS A 45 -12.57 0.06 10.73
C LYS A 45 -11.24 0.77 10.48
N LEU A 46 -10.65 0.49 9.32
CA LEU A 46 -9.50 1.25 8.82
C LEU A 46 -9.99 2.59 8.28
N ASN A 47 -9.49 3.67 8.82
CA ASN A 47 -9.76 5.02 8.34
C ASN A 47 -8.56 5.48 7.50
N ILE A 48 -8.80 5.85 6.25
CA ILE A 48 -7.77 6.34 5.34
C ILE A 48 -8.08 7.80 5.03
N TYR A 49 -7.12 8.67 5.25
CA TYR A 49 -7.22 10.13 5.05
C TYR A 49 -6.50 10.62 3.81
N ALA A 50 -5.46 9.92 3.39
CA ALA A 50 -4.76 10.16 2.13
C ALA A 50 -4.09 8.88 1.64
N TYR A 51 -3.95 8.73 0.33
CA TYR A 51 -3.23 7.60 -0.25
C TYR A 51 -2.67 7.91 -1.64
N VAL A 52 -1.68 7.12 -2.03
CA VAL A 52 -1.22 6.95 -3.40
C VAL A 52 -0.69 5.53 -3.60
N ILE A 53 -1.05 4.90 -4.72
CA ILE A 53 -0.46 3.64 -5.16
C ILE A 53 0.52 3.96 -6.30
N MET A 54 1.81 3.94 -5.98
CA MET A 54 2.88 4.08 -6.95
C MET A 54 3.17 2.73 -7.61
N THR A 55 4.10 2.67 -8.55
CA THR A 55 4.38 1.44 -9.31
C THR A 55 4.88 0.27 -8.46
N ASN A 56 5.54 0.55 -7.33
CA ASN A 56 6.19 -0.44 -6.47
C ASN A 56 6.03 -0.21 -4.97
N HIS A 57 5.25 0.78 -4.57
CA HIS A 57 4.95 1.06 -3.17
C HIS A 57 3.64 1.82 -3.02
N ILE A 58 3.13 1.81 -1.80
CA ILE A 58 1.89 2.50 -1.41
C ILE A 58 2.20 3.38 -0.21
N HIS A 59 1.75 4.63 -0.24
CA HIS A 59 1.70 5.49 0.93
C HIS A 59 0.27 5.68 1.40
N LEU A 60 0.07 5.66 2.71
CA LEU A 60 -1.20 5.91 3.37
C LEU A 60 -1.02 6.89 4.53
N ILE A 61 -2.01 7.73 4.78
CA ILE A 61 -2.26 8.31 6.10
C ILE A 61 -3.51 7.64 6.65
N ALA A 62 -3.37 6.94 7.77
CA ALA A 62 -4.45 6.11 8.30
C ALA A 62 -4.40 5.96 9.83
N ASN A 63 -5.55 5.56 10.38
CA ASN A 63 -5.68 5.02 11.73
C ASN A 63 -6.72 3.89 11.75
N ALA A 64 -6.95 3.31 12.92
CA ALA A 64 -7.97 2.29 13.13
C ALA A 64 -8.86 2.70 14.32
N GLU A 65 -10.18 2.67 14.16
CA GLU A 65 -11.11 3.00 15.24
C GLU A 65 -11.08 1.99 16.38
N ASN A 66 -11.01 0.72 16.05
CA ASN A 66 -11.03 -0.37 17.02
C ASN A 66 -9.91 -1.36 16.68
N GLY A 67 -9.05 -1.63 17.64
CA GLY A 67 -7.97 -2.57 17.48
C GLY A 67 -6.66 -1.93 17.04
N SER A 68 -5.75 -2.76 16.57
CA SER A 68 -4.40 -2.35 16.21
C SER A 68 -4.29 -2.10 14.71
N LEU A 69 -3.88 -0.90 14.33
CA LEU A 69 -3.50 -0.59 12.94
C LEU A 69 -2.44 -1.57 12.43
N GLY A 70 -1.48 -1.94 13.29
CA GLY A 70 -0.45 -2.92 12.95
C GLY A 70 -1.00 -4.29 12.59
N ASP A 71 -2.04 -4.76 13.30
CA ASP A 71 -2.69 -6.04 13.00
C ASP A 71 -3.45 -5.99 11.67
N ILE A 72 -4.16 -4.89 11.39
CA ILE A 72 -4.85 -4.70 10.12
C ILE A 72 -3.84 -4.72 8.95
N LEU A 73 -2.74 -4.00 9.07
CA LEU A 73 -1.71 -3.95 8.04
C LEU A 73 -0.99 -5.30 7.85
N ARG A 74 -0.74 -6.03 8.95
CA ARG A 74 -0.19 -7.39 8.90
C ARG A 74 -1.12 -8.32 8.12
N ASP A 75 -2.40 -8.34 8.47
CA ASP A 75 -3.40 -9.19 7.83
C ASP A 75 -3.60 -8.81 6.36
N PHE A 76 -3.66 -7.50 6.06
CA PHE A 76 -3.69 -6.98 4.69
C PHE A 76 -2.49 -7.46 3.86
N LYS A 77 -1.28 -7.33 4.38
CA LYS A 77 -0.06 -7.77 3.69
C LYS A 77 -0.04 -9.29 3.49
N THR A 78 -0.45 -10.05 4.48
CA THR A 78 -0.49 -11.52 4.40
C THR A 78 -1.46 -11.97 3.31
N TYR A 79 -2.67 -11.43 3.31
CA TYR A 79 -3.70 -11.80 2.34
C TYR A 79 -3.33 -11.34 0.93
N THR A 80 -2.98 -10.07 0.75
CA THR A 80 -2.67 -9.51 -0.57
C THR A 80 -1.41 -10.13 -1.18
N SER A 81 -0.40 -10.44 -0.37
CA SER A 81 0.79 -11.17 -0.81
C SER A 81 0.43 -12.51 -1.47
N LYS A 82 -0.39 -13.31 -0.80
CA LYS A 82 -0.82 -14.62 -1.31
C LYS A 82 -1.64 -14.49 -2.60
N GLU A 83 -2.63 -13.60 -2.60
CA GLU A 83 -3.52 -13.45 -3.74
C GLU A 83 -2.82 -12.80 -4.95
N LEU A 84 -1.97 -11.80 -4.75
CA LEU A 84 -1.20 -11.20 -5.84
C LEU A 84 -0.24 -12.20 -6.47
N MET A 85 0.44 -13.04 -5.69
CA MET A 85 1.26 -14.13 -6.22
C MET A 85 0.45 -15.10 -7.08
N LYS A 86 -0.77 -15.43 -6.64
CA LYS A 86 -1.70 -16.26 -7.41
C LYS A 86 -2.12 -15.56 -8.71
N MET A 87 -2.53 -14.30 -8.63
CA MET A 87 -2.91 -13.50 -9.81
C MET A 87 -1.78 -13.44 -10.83
N ILE A 88 -0.54 -13.22 -10.40
CA ILE A 88 0.63 -13.19 -11.30
C ILE A 88 0.82 -14.55 -11.99
N ARG A 89 0.73 -15.67 -11.25
CA ARG A 89 0.88 -17.02 -11.80
C ARG A 89 -0.19 -17.35 -12.84
N GLU A 90 -1.41 -16.94 -12.60
CA GLU A 90 -2.57 -17.24 -13.45
C GLU A 90 -2.71 -16.27 -14.63
N ASN A 91 -2.06 -15.10 -14.60
CA ASN A 91 -2.14 -14.10 -15.67
C ASN A 91 -1.20 -14.46 -16.83
N LEU A 92 -1.73 -15.17 -17.81
CA LEU A 92 -0.97 -15.57 -19.00
C LEU A 92 -0.53 -14.39 -19.88
N SER A 93 -1.18 -13.23 -19.73
CA SER A 93 -0.84 -11.98 -20.45
C SER A 93 0.25 -11.15 -19.75
N GLU A 94 0.70 -11.56 -18.55
CA GLU A 94 1.77 -10.88 -17.82
C GLU A 94 3.14 -11.29 -18.37
N SER A 95 3.72 -10.44 -19.22
CA SER A 95 5.03 -10.69 -19.86
C SER A 95 6.19 -10.83 -18.85
N ARG A 96 6.02 -10.28 -17.64
CA ARG A 96 7.04 -10.32 -16.56
C ARG A 96 6.82 -11.47 -15.59
N ARG A 97 5.77 -12.29 -15.80
CA ARG A 97 5.31 -13.33 -14.86
C ARG A 97 6.44 -14.20 -14.33
N ASP A 98 7.21 -14.82 -15.21
CA ASP A 98 8.17 -15.84 -14.82
C ASP A 98 9.32 -15.29 -13.98
N TRP A 99 9.86 -14.13 -14.36
CA TRP A 99 10.94 -13.53 -13.59
C TRP A 99 10.46 -12.91 -12.27
N MET A 100 9.24 -12.32 -12.23
CA MET A 100 8.65 -11.78 -10.99
C MET A 100 8.42 -12.88 -9.96
N ILE A 101 7.81 -14.02 -10.37
CA ILE A 101 7.60 -15.16 -9.49
C ILE A 101 8.93 -15.64 -8.91
N LYS A 102 9.96 -15.81 -9.76
CA LYS A 102 11.31 -16.22 -9.31
C LYS A 102 11.91 -15.23 -8.32
N ALA A 103 11.75 -13.92 -8.56
CA ALA A 103 12.28 -12.90 -7.66
C ALA A 103 11.61 -12.95 -6.28
N PHE A 104 10.28 -13.04 -6.23
CA PHE A 104 9.53 -13.12 -4.97
C PHE A 104 9.82 -14.43 -4.21
N GLU A 105 9.93 -15.55 -4.89
CA GLU A 105 10.29 -16.85 -4.30
C GLU A 105 11.72 -16.84 -3.75
N LYS A 106 12.67 -16.26 -4.50
CA LYS A 106 14.04 -16.08 -4.04
C LYS A 106 14.12 -15.24 -2.78
N ALA A 107 13.41 -14.10 -2.74
CA ALA A 107 13.35 -13.24 -1.56
C ALA A 107 12.79 -13.98 -0.33
N GLY A 108 11.77 -14.83 -0.52
CA GLY A 108 11.20 -15.66 0.53
C GLY A 108 12.18 -16.66 1.12
N LYS A 109 13.03 -17.28 0.30
CA LYS A 109 14.05 -18.24 0.77
C LYS A 109 15.07 -17.64 1.72
N TYR A 110 15.41 -16.38 1.54
CA TYR A 110 16.39 -15.67 2.37
C TYR A 110 15.79 -14.96 3.58
N ASN A 111 14.46 -15.02 3.74
CA ASN A 111 13.77 -14.39 4.85
C ASN A 111 13.13 -15.46 5.76
N PRO A 112 13.60 -15.63 7.01
CA PRO A 112 13.07 -16.65 7.92
C PRO A 112 11.60 -16.41 8.31
N LEU A 113 11.06 -15.20 8.10
CA LEU A 113 9.68 -14.86 8.36
C LEU A 113 8.71 -15.28 7.24
N ASN A 114 9.24 -15.62 6.05
CA ASN A 114 8.47 -16.00 4.88
C ASN A 114 8.91 -17.38 4.38
N LYS A 115 7.97 -18.31 4.22
CA LYS A 115 8.31 -19.69 3.87
C LYS A 115 8.47 -19.93 2.37
N ASN A 116 7.60 -19.32 1.54
CA ASN A 116 7.50 -19.67 0.12
C ASN A 116 7.87 -18.50 -0.82
N HIS A 117 7.50 -17.30 -0.42
CA HIS A 117 7.76 -16.07 -1.19
C HIS A 117 7.70 -14.85 -0.26
N GLN A 118 8.25 -13.75 -0.74
CA GLN A 118 8.10 -12.45 -0.09
C GLN A 118 7.65 -11.42 -1.15
N PHE A 119 6.40 -10.97 -1.05
CA PHE A 119 5.85 -9.93 -1.92
C PHE A 119 6.13 -8.54 -1.37
N TRP A 120 5.80 -8.30 -0.09
CA TRP A 120 6.04 -7.03 0.60
C TRP A 120 7.35 -7.07 1.37
N GLN A 121 8.05 -5.95 1.41
CA GLN A 121 9.15 -5.77 2.37
C GLN A 121 8.63 -5.89 3.80
N ASN A 122 9.47 -6.38 4.71
CA ASN A 122 9.12 -6.49 6.11
C ASN A 122 9.00 -5.11 6.76
N GLY A 123 8.05 -4.99 7.70
CA GLY A 123 7.76 -3.76 8.40
C GLY A 123 6.89 -2.79 7.57
N ASN A 124 6.23 -1.89 8.27
CA ASN A 124 5.41 -0.82 7.68
C ASN A 124 5.94 0.54 8.11
N TYR A 125 6.80 0.55 9.12
CA TYR A 125 7.43 1.74 9.71
C TYR A 125 6.44 2.91 9.88
N PRO A 126 5.31 2.70 10.61
CA PRO A 126 4.33 3.76 10.77
C PRO A 126 4.95 4.93 11.54
N VAL A 127 4.83 6.11 10.96
CA VAL A 127 5.33 7.36 11.54
C VAL A 127 4.14 8.13 12.12
N LEU A 128 4.17 8.38 13.42
CA LEU A 128 3.14 9.17 14.10
C LEU A 128 3.15 10.61 13.58
N LEU A 129 1.97 11.09 13.18
CA LEU A 129 1.74 12.46 12.75
C LEU A 129 1.18 13.27 13.93
N TYR A 130 2.02 14.06 14.58
CA TYR A 130 1.76 14.68 15.88
C TYR A 130 1.21 16.11 15.80
N SER A 131 1.11 16.70 14.61
CA SER A 131 0.56 18.06 14.44
C SER A 131 -0.16 18.21 13.09
N ALA A 132 -1.08 19.19 13.01
CA ALA A 132 -1.77 19.52 11.76
C ALA A 132 -0.80 19.90 10.65
N GLU A 133 0.28 20.60 10.97
CA GLU A 133 1.32 20.96 10.02
C GLU A 133 2.02 19.72 9.43
N VAL A 134 2.42 18.77 10.28
CA VAL A 134 3.06 17.53 9.85
C VAL A 134 2.11 16.67 9.04
N ILE A 135 0.83 16.61 9.40
CA ILE A 135 -0.21 15.92 8.62
C ILE A 135 -0.29 16.51 7.21
N GLN A 136 -0.41 17.86 7.12
CA GLN A 136 -0.49 18.53 5.82
C GLN A 136 0.76 18.29 4.96
N GLN A 137 1.96 18.38 5.54
CA GLN A 137 3.20 18.06 4.82
C GLN A 137 3.20 16.63 4.25
N LYS A 138 2.64 15.65 4.99
CA LYS A 138 2.56 14.27 4.52
C LYS A 138 1.47 14.07 3.47
N ILE A 139 0.35 14.76 3.56
CA ILE A 139 -0.66 14.79 2.50
C ILE A 139 -0.04 15.33 1.21
N ASP A 140 0.62 16.48 1.28
CA ASP A 140 1.29 17.09 0.14
C ASP A 140 2.36 16.13 -0.46
N TYR A 141 3.15 15.50 0.38
CA TYR A 141 4.12 14.49 -0.04
C TYR A 141 3.47 13.32 -0.81
N ILE A 142 2.35 12.78 -0.30
CA ILE A 142 1.59 11.70 -0.95
C ILE A 142 1.08 12.17 -2.31
N HIS A 143 0.46 13.34 -2.36
CA HIS A 143 -0.15 13.87 -3.58
C HIS A 143 0.87 14.25 -4.64
N ASP A 144 2.03 14.77 -4.24
CA ASP A 144 3.11 15.16 -5.15
C ASP A 144 3.94 13.97 -5.66
N ASN A 145 3.82 12.81 -5.05
CA ASN A 145 4.65 11.64 -5.38
C ASN A 145 4.63 11.30 -6.88
N PRO A 146 3.45 11.17 -7.55
CA PRO A 146 3.41 10.86 -8.97
C PRO A 146 3.88 12.02 -9.86
N VAL A 147 3.79 13.27 -9.41
CA VAL A 147 4.32 14.45 -10.13
C VAL A 147 5.84 14.41 -10.10
N LYS A 148 6.44 14.21 -8.92
CA LYS A 148 7.90 14.11 -8.76
C LYS A 148 8.49 12.91 -9.49
N ALA A 149 7.73 11.82 -9.61
CA ALA A 149 8.11 10.65 -10.39
C ALA A 149 7.97 10.85 -11.92
N GLY A 150 7.35 11.94 -12.35
CA GLY A 150 7.17 12.27 -13.76
C GLY A 150 6.03 11.52 -14.45
N PHE A 151 5.09 10.93 -13.69
CA PHE A 151 3.97 10.19 -14.27
C PHE A 151 2.84 11.11 -14.73
N VAL A 152 2.64 12.24 -14.07
CA VAL A 152 1.62 13.24 -14.37
C VAL A 152 2.19 14.65 -14.20
N GLY A 153 1.54 15.63 -14.81
CA GLY A 153 1.91 17.04 -14.66
C GLY A 153 1.34 17.67 -13.39
N SER A 154 0.19 17.19 -12.93
CA SER A 154 -0.51 17.68 -11.75
C SER A 154 -1.02 16.52 -10.90
N ALA A 155 -1.01 16.68 -9.58
CA ALA A 155 -1.38 15.62 -8.63
C ALA A 155 -2.79 15.04 -8.87
N HIS A 156 -3.77 15.87 -9.20
CA HIS A 156 -5.16 15.48 -9.44
C HIS A 156 -5.36 14.60 -10.70
N GLU A 157 -4.36 14.52 -11.57
CA GLU A 157 -4.41 13.68 -12.77
C GLU A 157 -4.11 12.21 -12.49
N PHE A 158 -3.49 11.91 -11.35
CA PHE A 158 -3.10 10.54 -11.02
C PHE A 158 -4.25 9.75 -10.42
N TRP A 159 -4.73 8.73 -11.14
CA TRP A 159 -5.93 7.96 -10.81
C TRP A 159 -5.88 7.28 -9.43
N TYR A 160 -4.77 6.64 -9.10
CA TYR A 160 -4.61 5.92 -7.82
C TYR A 160 -4.06 6.82 -6.70
N SER A 161 -4.65 7.98 -6.54
CA SER A 161 -4.30 8.96 -5.51
C SER A 161 -5.53 9.67 -4.97
N SER A 162 -5.54 9.95 -3.67
CA SER A 162 -6.59 10.78 -3.05
C SER A 162 -6.58 12.24 -3.52
N ALA A 163 -5.54 12.69 -4.23
CA ALA A 163 -5.54 13.98 -4.91
C ALA A 163 -6.53 14.04 -6.09
N ASN A 164 -6.87 12.89 -6.67
CA ASN A 164 -7.82 12.80 -7.77
C ASN A 164 -9.25 12.79 -7.20
N PRO A 165 -10.13 13.73 -7.57
CA PRO A 165 -11.50 13.80 -7.04
C PRO A 165 -12.36 12.61 -7.44
N GLU A 166 -12.00 11.90 -8.52
CA GLU A 166 -12.68 10.68 -8.99
C GLU A 166 -11.97 9.39 -8.56
N SER A 167 -11.05 9.51 -7.64
CA SER A 167 -10.26 8.40 -7.10
C SER A 167 -11.15 7.20 -6.71
N PRO A 168 -10.73 5.97 -7.04
CA PRO A 168 -11.53 4.77 -6.77
C PRO A 168 -11.62 4.41 -5.29
N LEU A 169 -10.71 4.89 -4.45
CA LEU A 169 -10.75 4.70 -2.99
C LEU A 169 -11.23 5.97 -2.31
N LYS A 170 -12.32 5.87 -1.55
CA LYS A 170 -12.83 7.01 -0.78
C LYS A 170 -12.01 7.19 0.49
N VAL A 171 -11.64 8.44 0.75
CA VAL A 171 -10.93 8.84 1.97
C VAL A 171 -11.84 9.64 2.87
N ILE A 172 -11.44 9.75 4.13
CA ILE A 172 -12.11 10.59 5.14
C ILE A 172 -11.57 12.02 5.01
N ASP A 173 -12.47 13.00 5.09
CA ASP A 173 -12.15 14.43 5.08
C ASP A 173 -11.53 14.88 6.42
#